data_30e66e8cec3a746505d72e905aaec36d
#
_entry.id   30e66e8cec3a746505d72e905aaec36d
#
_cell.length_a   1.000
_cell.length_b   1.000
_cell.length_c   1.000
_cell.angle_alpha   90.00
_cell.angle_beta   90.00
_cell.angle_gamma   90.00
#
_symmetry.space_group_name_H-M   'P 1'
#
loop_
_entity.id
_entity.type
_entity.pdbx_description
1 polymer ?
#
loop_
_entity_poly.entity_id
_entity_poly.type
_entity_poly.pdbx_seq_one_letter_code
_entity_poly.pdbx_strand_id
1 'polypeptide(L)'
;DALWVMDDDTLPEPKALEMLLRADHALQGRYGWLSSRALAPDGTDQPMNRQRITPYTDLPDYEGGCLPAVMASFVSLFVRQERIRRFGLPIAEFFIWSDDWEYTRRISREEPCYVIPGSRVVHAMQNPGTVNIATDIPARWERYRYFYRNDVVLYRREGVLSWLWLLAKDLWHTLQVLRDRRGQRRKRICIIWKGFAAGVRFHPPTSYLP
;
A
#
# COMPACT_ATOMS: atom_id res chain seq x y z
N ASP A 1 18.20 12.91 10.01
CA ASP A 1 17.66 11.65 10.53
C ASP A 1 16.60 11.10 9.58
N ALA A 2 16.53 9.77 9.45
CA ALA A 2 15.54 9.07 8.64
C ALA A 2 15.04 7.82 9.38
N LEU A 3 13.84 7.39 9.03
CA LEU A 3 13.20 6.16 9.50
C LEU A 3 13.08 5.18 8.34
N TRP A 4 13.48 3.93 8.56
CA TRP A 4 13.23 2.83 7.63
C TRP A 4 12.20 1.89 8.26
N VAL A 5 10.98 1.94 7.73
CA VAL A 5 9.84 1.12 8.18
C VAL A 5 9.86 -0.19 7.43
N MET A 6 9.64 -1.29 8.15
CA MET A 6 9.51 -2.65 7.60
C MET A 6 8.49 -3.45 8.39
N ASP A 7 7.85 -4.43 7.73
CA ASP A 7 7.05 -5.45 8.40
C ASP A 7 7.97 -6.43 9.16
N ASP A 8 7.46 -7.10 10.18
CA ASP A 8 8.21 -8.02 11.06
C ASP A 8 8.66 -9.31 10.36
N ASP A 9 8.09 -9.63 9.20
CA ASP A 9 8.47 -10.74 8.33
C ASP A 9 9.28 -10.30 7.09
N THR A 10 9.85 -9.08 7.12
CA THR A 10 10.70 -8.54 6.07
C THR A 10 12.18 -8.71 6.41
N LEU A 11 12.92 -9.33 5.50
CA LEU A 11 14.36 -9.60 5.62
C LEU A 11 15.13 -8.76 4.59
N PRO A 12 15.86 -7.71 5.00
CA PRO A 12 16.68 -6.93 4.08
C PRO A 12 17.90 -7.74 3.59
N GLU A 13 18.22 -7.62 2.31
CA GLU A 13 19.52 -8.08 1.79
C GLU A 13 20.66 -7.24 2.38
N PRO A 14 21.89 -7.78 2.48
CA PRO A 14 23.02 -7.12 3.17
C PRO A 14 23.33 -5.69 2.66
N LYS A 15 23.05 -5.39 1.41
CA LYS A 15 23.27 -4.07 0.80
C LYS A 15 22.03 -3.17 0.73
N ALA A 16 20.90 -3.63 1.23
CA ALA A 16 19.62 -2.91 1.05
C ALA A 16 19.66 -1.50 1.64
N LEU A 17 20.12 -1.35 2.89
CA LEU A 17 20.25 -0.04 3.54
C LEU A 17 21.30 0.84 2.85
N GLU A 18 22.43 0.27 2.47
CA GLU A 18 23.49 1.01 1.75
C GLU A 18 22.94 1.65 0.46
N MET A 19 22.14 0.90 -0.30
CA MET A 19 21.54 1.41 -1.55
C MET A 19 20.54 2.53 -1.30
N LEU A 20 19.74 2.46 -0.23
CA LEU A 20 18.85 3.55 0.18
C LEU A 20 19.63 4.79 0.59
N LEU A 21 20.71 4.65 1.39
CA LEU A 21 21.54 5.76 1.82
C LEU A 21 22.31 6.40 0.65
N ARG A 22 22.78 5.61 -0.31
CA ARG A 22 23.39 6.12 -1.55
C ARG A 22 22.39 6.95 -2.37
N ALA A 23 21.13 6.46 -2.49
CA ALA A 23 20.08 7.19 -3.17
C ALA A 23 19.71 8.48 -2.41
N ASP A 24 19.59 8.44 -1.08
CA ASP A 24 19.37 9.62 -0.23
C ASP A 24 20.43 10.70 -0.47
N HIS A 25 21.71 10.29 -0.50
CA HIS A 25 22.82 11.19 -0.76
C HIS A 25 22.78 11.75 -2.19
N ALA A 26 22.56 10.91 -3.20
CA ALA A 26 22.50 11.32 -4.61
C ALA A 26 21.34 12.28 -4.86
N LEU A 27 20.20 12.05 -4.24
CA LEU A 27 19.00 12.93 -4.33
C LEU A 27 19.08 14.13 -3.38
N GLN A 28 20.12 14.24 -2.56
CA GLN A 28 20.32 15.31 -1.57
C GLN A 28 19.12 15.49 -0.63
N GLY A 29 18.44 14.42 -0.28
CA GLY A 29 17.22 14.45 0.54
C GLY A 29 15.99 15.08 -0.14
N ARG A 30 16.07 15.39 -1.44
CA ARG A 30 14.97 16.03 -2.20
C ARG A 30 13.98 15.00 -2.74
N TYR A 31 13.29 14.30 -1.84
CA TYR A 31 12.26 13.31 -2.14
C TYR A 31 11.30 13.18 -0.96
N GLY A 32 10.11 12.65 -1.20
CA GLY A 32 9.12 12.35 -0.17
C GLY A 32 9.45 11.07 0.58
N TRP A 33 9.66 9.98 -0.16
CA TRP A 33 10.06 8.66 0.37
C TRP A 33 10.84 7.87 -0.67
N LEU A 34 11.61 6.86 -0.17
CA LEU A 34 12.24 5.82 -0.97
C LEU A 34 11.67 4.46 -0.55
N SER A 35 11.57 3.52 -1.49
CA SER A 35 11.13 2.15 -1.23
C SER A 35 12.08 1.14 -1.87
N SER A 36 12.28 0.00 -1.22
CA SER A 36 13.06 -1.11 -1.77
C SER A 36 12.20 -1.99 -2.68
N ARG A 37 12.83 -2.75 -3.56
CA ARG A 37 12.19 -3.84 -4.30
C ARG A 37 11.90 -4.98 -3.34
N ALA A 38 10.63 -5.38 -3.22
CA ALA A 38 10.22 -6.51 -2.41
C ALA A 38 10.22 -7.80 -3.24
N LEU A 39 10.91 -8.82 -2.74
CA LEU A 39 11.01 -10.15 -3.32
C LEU A 39 10.23 -11.16 -2.48
N ALA A 40 9.70 -12.17 -3.13
CA ALA A 40 9.24 -13.38 -2.48
C ALA A 40 10.44 -14.27 -2.06
N PRO A 41 10.26 -15.26 -1.17
CA PRO A 41 11.34 -16.15 -0.73
C PRO A 41 12.02 -16.93 -1.84
N ASP A 42 11.37 -17.12 -2.98
CA ASP A 42 11.93 -17.77 -4.18
C ASP A 42 12.74 -16.80 -5.07
N GLY A 43 12.88 -15.54 -4.66
CA GLY A 43 13.62 -14.50 -5.37
C GLY A 43 12.83 -13.80 -6.49
N THR A 44 11.58 -14.17 -6.72
CA THR A 44 10.70 -13.47 -7.67
C THR A 44 10.15 -12.19 -7.07
N ASP A 45 9.68 -11.26 -7.90
CA ASP A 45 9.01 -10.05 -7.40
C ASP A 45 7.76 -10.41 -6.61
N GLN A 46 7.57 -9.73 -5.45
CA GLN A 46 6.37 -9.91 -4.64
C GLN A 46 5.20 -9.05 -5.19
N PRO A 47 4.20 -9.67 -5.85
CA PRO A 47 3.16 -8.91 -6.55
C PRO A 47 2.34 -8.00 -5.62
N MET A 48 2.10 -8.43 -4.37
CA MET A 48 1.28 -7.68 -3.41
C MET A 48 1.95 -6.38 -2.94
N ASN A 49 3.28 -6.32 -2.99
CA ASN A 49 4.06 -5.16 -2.55
C ASN A 49 4.66 -4.37 -3.72
N ARG A 50 4.19 -4.64 -4.94
CA ARG A 50 4.66 -3.91 -6.11
C ARG A 50 4.24 -2.44 -6.00
N GLN A 51 5.20 -1.54 -6.13
CA GLN A 51 4.94 -0.11 -6.08
C GLN A 51 4.11 0.33 -7.28
N ARG A 52 3.45 1.48 -7.17
CA ARG A 52 2.60 2.02 -8.23
C ARG A 52 3.13 3.32 -8.80
N ILE A 53 3.02 3.45 -10.12
CA ILE A 53 3.37 4.67 -10.88
C ILE A 53 2.16 5.61 -11.01
N THR A 54 0.95 5.09 -10.88
CA THR A 54 -0.30 5.85 -10.69
C THR A 54 -1.12 5.15 -9.60
N PRO A 55 -2.19 5.74 -9.05
CA PRO A 55 -3.05 5.05 -8.09
C PRO A 55 -3.66 3.73 -8.59
N TYR A 56 -3.59 3.48 -9.91
CA TYR A 56 -4.25 2.34 -10.57
C TYR A 56 -3.30 1.42 -11.32
N THR A 57 -2.01 1.79 -11.46
CA THR A 57 -1.05 1.11 -12.32
C THR A 57 0.19 0.76 -11.54
N ASP A 58 0.51 -0.52 -11.49
CA ASP A 58 1.72 -1.01 -10.86
C ASP A 58 2.96 -0.64 -11.70
N LEU A 59 4.12 -0.53 -11.04
CA LEU A 59 5.41 -0.37 -11.69
C LEU A 59 5.66 -1.57 -12.62
N PRO A 60 5.92 -1.37 -13.93
CA PRO A 60 5.99 -2.47 -14.88
C PRO A 60 7.19 -3.40 -14.66
N ASP A 61 8.34 -2.82 -14.33
CA ASP A 61 9.60 -3.54 -14.09
C ASP A 61 10.46 -2.79 -13.07
N TYR A 62 11.66 -3.32 -12.81
CA TYR A 62 12.65 -2.72 -11.90
C TYR A 62 13.97 -2.41 -12.63
N GLU A 63 13.88 -2.06 -13.91
CA GLU A 63 15.06 -1.65 -14.67
C GLU A 63 15.40 -0.18 -14.42
N GLY A 64 16.61 0.07 -13.94
CA GLY A 64 17.09 1.42 -13.62
C GLY A 64 17.62 1.59 -12.21
N GLY A 65 18.12 2.76 -11.89
CA GLY A 65 18.72 3.06 -10.59
C GLY A 65 17.77 3.68 -9.58
N CYS A 66 16.81 4.47 -10.07
CA CYS A 66 15.88 5.24 -9.27
C CYS A 66 14.59 5.43 -10.09
N LEU A 67 13.52 4.74 -9.72
CA LEU A 67 12.28 4.67 -10.50
C LEU A 67 11.19 5.49 -9.83
N PRO A 68 10.53 6.45 -10.53
CA PRO A 68 9.43 7.22 -9.96
C PRO A 68 8.27 6.31 -9.56
N ALA A 69 7.70 6.56 -8.37
CA ALA A 69 6.52 5.88 -7.89
C ALA A 69 5.66 6.81 -7.03
N VAL A 70 4.37 6.51 -6.96
CA VAL A 70 3.42 7.32 -6.20
C VAL A 70 2.83 6.61 -4.99
N MET A 71 2.98 5.29 -4.91
CA MET A 71 2.52 4.48 -3.79
C MET A 71 3.47 3.30 -3.54
N ALA A 72 3.71 2.99 -2.29
CA ALA A 72 4.52 1.86 -1.83
C ALA A 72 3.95 1.29 -0.52
N SER A 73 4.30 0.02 -0.22
CA SER A 73 3.91 -0.62 1.04
C SER A 73 4.94 -0.36 2.15
N PHE A 74 4.52 -0.57 3.41
CA PHE A 74 5.41 -0.50 4.58
C PHE A 74 6.38 -1.67 4.70
N VAL A 75 6.31 -2.65 3.82
CA VAL A 75 7.31 -3.73 3.73
C VAL A 75 8.74 -3.17 3.60
N SER A 76 8.91 -2.04 2.91
CA SER A 76 10.15 -1.26 2.96
C SER A 76 9.89 0.18 2.55
N LEU A 77 9.83 1.07 3.52
CA LEU A 77 9.64 2.50 3.29
C LEU A 77 10.69 3.31 4.06
N PHE A 78 11.53 4.07 3.35
CA PHE A 78 12.53 4.95 3.92
C PHE A 78 12.06 6.40 3.80
N VAL A 79 11.89 7.08 4.94
CA VAL A 79 11.35 8.44 5.03
C VAL A 79 12.22 9.29 5.94
N ARG A 80 12.56 10.50 5.51
CA ARG A 80 13.27 11.45 6.35
C ARG A 80 12.35 12.05 7.42
N GLN A 81 12.88 12.26 8.61
CA GLN A 81 12.14 12.79 9.76
C GLN A 81 11.39 14.10 9.43
N GLU A 82 12.00 14.98 8.66
CA GLU A 82 11.37 16.24 8.24
C GLU A 82 10.10 16.04 7.41
N ARG A 83 10.04 14.94 6.61
CA ARG A 83 8.85 14.56 5.85
C ARG A 83 7.76 14.03 6.78
N ILE A 84 8.13 13.23 7.78
CA ILE A 84 7.20 12.74 8.79
C ILE A 84 6.58 13.92 9.56
N ARG A 85 7.39 14.91 9.94
CA ARG A 85 6.88 16.14 10.61
C ARG A 85 5.95 16.93 9.71
N ARG A 86 6.26 17.07 8.42
CA ARG A 86 5.45 17.85 7.46
C ARG A 86 4.14 17.15 7.10
N PHE A 87 4.19 15.86 6.79
CA PHE A 87 3.04 15.11 6.29
C PHE A 87 2.25 14.36 7.37
N GLY A 88 2.75 14.33 8.60
CA GLY A 88 2.15 13.61 9.73
C GLY A 88 2.44 12.13 9.70
N LEU A 89 1.78 11.41 10.60
CA LEU A 89 1.88 9.97 10.77
C LEU A 89 0.87 9.22 9.89
N PRO A 90 1.06 7.91 9.65
CA PRO A 90 0.02 7.05 9.10
C PRO A 90 -1.27 7.14 9.92
N ILE A 91 -2.40 7.00 9.25
CA ILE A 91 -3.72 7.07 9.91
C ILE A 91 -3.95 5.83 10.75
N ALA A 92 -3.85 5.96 12.07
CA ALA A 92 -3.97 4.84 13.01
C ALA A 92 -5.34 4.12 12.92
N GLU A 93 -6.42 4.88 12.65
CA GLU A 93 -7.78 4.36 12.53
C GLU A 93 -7.98 3.44 11.33
N PHE A 94 -7.04 3.40 10.38
CA PHE A 94 -7.07 2.42 9.29
C PHE A 94 -6.93 1.00 9.82
N PHE A 95 -6.14 0.82 10.87
CA PHE A 95 -5.90 -0.44 11.58
C PHE A 95 -5.19 -1.51 10.73
N ILE A 96 -5.64 -1.79 9.52
CA ILE A 96 -5.04 -2.76 8.59
C ILE A 96 -5.47 -2.44 7.17
N TRP A 97 -4.55 -2.60 6.22
CA TRP A 97 -4.69 -2.40 4.77
C TRP A 97 -4.97 -0.95 4.36
N SER A 98 -4.38 -0.56 3.28
CA SER A 98 -4.45 0.76 2.65
C SER A 98 -3.86 1.93 3.46
N ASP A 99 -3.36 1.69 4.67
CA ASP A 99 -2.67 2.68 5.50
C ASP A 99 -1.33 3.10 4.88
N ASP A 100 -0.57 2.14 4.39
CA ASP A 100 0.66 2.32 3.63
C ASP A 100 0.42 3.07 2.30
N TRP A 101 -0.60 2.64 1.55
CA TRP A 101 -0.98 3.28 0.29
C TRP A 101 -1.46 4.74 0.49
N GLU A 102 -2.24 5.02 1.54
CA GLU A 102 -2.69 6.36 1.86
C GLU A 102 -1.51 7.25 2.26
N TYR A 103 -0.65 6.75 3.16
CA TYR A 103 0.50 7.50 3.66
C TYR A 103 1.47 7.87 2.54
N THR A 104 1.87 6.91 1.75
CA THR A 104 2.81 7.11 0.64
C THR A 104 2.21 7.97 -0.47
N ARG A 105 0.91 7.81 -0.76
CA ARG A 105 0.22 8.64 -1.73
C ARG A 105 0.04 10.08 -1.27
N ARG A 106 -0.21 10.31 0.00
CA ARG A 106 -0.32 11.63 0.61
C ARG A 106 0.97 12.43 0.41
N ILE A 107 2.11 11.81 0.62
CA ILE A 107 3.43 12.42 0.42
C ILE A 107 3.71 12.63 -1.08
N SER A 108 3.46 11.63 -1.91
CA SER A 108 3.79 11.68 -3.35
C SER A 108 2.96 12.67 -4.17
N ARG A 109 1.90 13.24 -3.60
CA ARG A 109 1.15 14.34 -4.24
C ARG A 109 1.91 15.66 -4.26
N GLU A 110 2.82 15.84 -3.32
CA GLU A 110 3.55 17.09 -3.14
C GLU A 110 5.04 16.96 -3.43
N GLU A 111 5.59 15.73 -3.29
CA GLU A 111 7.02 15.49 -3.44
C GLU A 111 7.29 14.27 -4.33
N PRO A 112 8.37 14.28 -5.12
CA PRO A 112 8.77 13.13 -5.90
C PRO A 112 9.17 11.98 -4.98
N CYS A 113 8.78 10.77 -5.32
CA CYS A 113 9.07 9.57 -4.56
C CYS A 113 9.60 8.47 -5.48
N TYR A 114 10.42 7.57 -4.95
CA TYR A 114 11.16 6.63 -5.79
C TYR A 114 11.26 5.24 -5.20
N VAL A 115 11.33 4.27 -6.11
CA VAL A 115 11.79 2.91 -5.82
C VAL A 115 13.26 2.83 -6.15
N ILE A 116 14.02 2.16 -5.29
CA ILE A 116 15.45 1.89 -5.47
C ILE A 116 15.63 0.40 -5.72
N PRO A 117 15.68 -0.05 -7.00
CA PRO A 117 15.74 -1.48 -7.34
C PRO A 117 16.96 -2.22 -6.80
N GLY A 118 18.08 -1.49 -6.61
CA GLY A 118 19.29 -2.02 -5.98
C GLY A 118 19.15 -2.29 -4.48
N SER A 119 18.16 -1.70 -3.81
CA SER A 119 17.77 -2.03 -2.45
C SER A 119 16.73 -3.14 -2.50
N ARG A 120 17.04 -4.31 -1.96
CA ARG A 120 16.16 -5.48 -2.03
C ARG A 120 15.81 -5.97 -0.63
N VAL A 121 14.57 -6.37 -0.44
CA VAL A 121 14.09 -7.01 0.78
C VAL A 121 13.30 -8.25 0.42
N VAL A 122 13.39 -9.31 1.21
CA VAL A 122 12.58 -10.51 1.07
C VAL A 122 11.42 -10.43 2.03
N HIS A 123 10.21 -10.46 1.52
CA HIS A 123 8.98 -10.50 2.32
C HIS A 123 8.54 -11.94 2.49
N ALA A 124 8.80 -12.51 3.67
CA ALA A 124 8.62 -13.95 3.97
C ALA A 124 7.17 -14.28 4.34
N MET A 125 6.22 -13.85 3.53
CA MET A 125 4.79 -14.10 3.78
C MET A 125 4.43 -15.58 3.80
N GLN A 126 3.72 -16.01 4.83
CA GLN A 126 3.20 -17.39 4.92
C GLN A 126 2.12 -17.70 3.87
N ASN A 127 1.36 -16.71 3.44
CA ASN A 127 0.26 -16.86 2.47
C ASN A 127 0.29 -15.73 1.44
N PRO A 128 1.09 -15.84 0.38
CA PRO A 128 1.15 -14.86 -0.69
C PRO A 128 -0.14 -14.92 -1.52
N GLY A 129 -1.14 -14.14 -1.18
CA GLY A 129 -2.40 -14.05 -1.90
C GLY A 129 -2.76 -12.60 -2.22
N THR A 130 -3.49 -12.40 -3.29
CA THR A 130 -4.09 -11.08 -3.56
C THR A 130 -5.14 -10.75 -2.52
N VAL A 131 -5.23 -9.47 -2.13
CA VAL A 131 -6.28 -8.98 -1.22
C VAL A 131 -7.62 -8.98 -1.95
N ASN A 132 -8.36 -10.11 -1.85
CA ASN A 132 -9.65 -10.28 -2.48
C ASN A 132 -10.56 -11.19 -1.64
N ILE A 133 -11.66 -10.65 -1.12
CA ILE A 133 -12.60 -11.37 -0.27
C ILE A 133 -13.23 -12.61 -0.95
N ALA A 134 -13.26 -12.66 -2.30
CA ALA A 134 -13.78 -13.80 -3.02
C ALA A 134 -12.85 -15.01 -2.96
N THR A 135 -11.54 -14.78 -2.88
CA THR A 135 -10.51 -15.82 -2.94
C THR A 135 -9.79 -16.08 -1.61
N ASP A 136 -9.98 -15.20 -0.62
CA ASP A 136 -9.33 -15.33 0.69
C ASP A 136 -10.04 -16.33 1.62
N ILE A 137 -9.35 -16.72 2.68
CA ILE A 137 -9.84 -17.67 3.67
C ILE A 137 -10.90 -17.04 4.60
N PRO A 138 -11.88 -17.84 5.10
CA PRO A 138 -12.98 -17.33 5.93
C PRO A 138 -12.54 -16.58 7.19
N ALA A 139 -11.42 -16.98 7.80
CA ALA A 139 -10.87 -16.35 9.00
C ALA A 139 -10.47 -14.86 8.78
N ARG A 140 -10.21 -14.46 7.54
CA ARG A 140 -9.80 -13.11 7.18
C ARG A 140 -10.96 -12.22 6.72
N TRP A 141 -12.14 -12.76 6.43
CA TRP A 141 -13.23 -11.97 5.83
C TRP A 141 -13.64 -10.74 6.64
N GLU A 142 -13.66 -10.82 7.98
CA GLU A 142 -14.03 -9.67 8.80
C GLU A 142 -13.06 -8.48 8.68
N ARG A 143 -11.79 -8.74 8.34
CA ARG A 143 -10.80 -7.68 8.10
C ARG A 143 -11.13 -6.85 6.86
N TYR A 144 -11.82 -7.43 5.87
CA TYR A 144 -12.20 -6.73 4.65
C TYR A 144 -13.14 -5.55 4.86
N ARG A 145 -13.83 -5.46 6.01
CA ARG A 145 -14.58 -4.24 6.38
C ARG A 145 -13.67 -3.01 6.45
N TYR A 146 -12.43 -3.19 6.91
CA TYR A 146 -11.42 -2.13 6.93
C TYR A 146 -10.93 -1.80 5.52
N PHE A 147 -10.61 -2.83 4.73
CA PHE A 147 -10.19 -2.67 3.35
C PHE A 147 -11.17 -1.82 2.53
N TYR A 148 -12.45 -2.20 2.46
CA TYR A 148 -13.45 -1.45 1.70
C TYR A 148 -13.74 -0.07 2.29
N ARG A 149 -13.63 0.10 3.61
CA ARG A 149 -13.75 1.41 4.25
C ARG A 149 -12.57 2.33 3.93
N ASN A 150 -11.36 1.82 4.07
CA ASN A 150 -10.13 2.58 3.91
C ASN A 150 -9.90 2.98 2.44
N ASP A 151 -10.24 2.10 1.51
CA ASP A 151 -10.17 2.39 0.08
C ASP A 151 -11.01 3.60 -0.32
N VAL A 152 -12.18 3.79 0.27
CA VAL A 152 -12.98 5.01 0.03
C VAL A 152 -12.20 6.26 0.44
N VAL A 153 -11.50 6.25 1.58
CA VAL A 153 -10.68 7.38 2.03
C VAL A 153 -9.52 7.63 1.07
N LEU A 154 -8.85 6.57 0.65
CA LEU A 154 -7.73 6.64 -0.28
C LEU A 154 -8.16 7.25 -1.63
N TYR A 155 -9.18 6.68 -2.26
CA TYR A 155 -9.56 7.03 -3.63
C TYR A 155 -10.43 8.28 -3.75
N ARG A 156 -11.19 8.68 -2.72
CA ARG A 156 -11.99 9.93 -2.80
C ARG A 156 -11.15 11.19 -3.04
N ARG A 157 -9.85 11.15 -2.71
CA ARG A 157 -8.89 12.24 -2.94
C ARG A 157 -8.28 12.24 -4.34
N GLU A 158 -8.56 11.22 -5.17
CA GLU A 158 -8.04 11.08 -6.53
C GLU A 158 -9.00 11.63 -7.61
N GLY A 159 -10.11 12.25 -7.20
CA GLY A 159 -11.09 12.87 -8.10
C GLY A 159 -12.30 11.98 -8.43
N VAL A 160 -13.19 12.50 -9.27
CA VAL A 160 -14.50 11.88 -9.55
C VAL A 160 -14.36 10.51 -10.23
N LEU A 161 -13.43 10.37 -11.18
CA LEU A 161 -13.20 9.09 -11.88
C LEU A 161 -12.82 7.96 -10.94
N SER A 162 -12.18 8.29 -9.83
CA SER A 162 -11.79 7.32 -8.80
C SER A 162 -12.98 6.69 -8.09
N TRP A 163 -14.06 7.43 -7.93
CA TRP A 163 -15.33 6.88 -7.42
C TRP A 163 -15.92 5.85 -8.36
N LEU A 164 -15.89 6.10 -9.67
CA LEU A 164 -16.36 5.15 -10.68
C LEU A 164 -15.50 3.89 -10.68
N TRP A 165 -14.18 4.05 -10.60
CA TRP A 165 -13.24 2.93 -10.50
C TRP A 165 -13.49 2.11 -9.23
N LEU A 166 -13.65 2.77 -8.07
CA LEU A 166 -13.90 2.11 -6.79
C LEU A 166 -15.21 1.32 -6.81
N LEU A 167 -16.29 1.91 -7.33
CA LEU A 167 -17.57 1.23 -7.51
C LEU A 167 -17.44 0.03 -8.45
N ALA A 168 -16.75 0.17 -9.58
CA ALA A 168 -16.51 -0.91 -10.52
C ALA A 168 -15.70 -2.05 -9.88
N LYS A 169 -14.68 -1.75 -9.08
CA LYS A 169 -13.91 -2.72 -8.31
C LYS A 169 -14.79 -3.48 -7.31
N ASP A 170 -15.60 -2.78 -6.53
CA ASP A 170 -16.44 -3.39 -5.49
C ASP A 170 -17.59 -4.21 -6.11
N LEU A 171 -18.13 -3.78 -7.24
CA LEU A 171 -19.06 -4.58 -8.05
C LEU A 171 -18.39 -5.83 -8.61
N TRP A 172 -17.15 -5.72 -9.11
CA TRP A 172 -16.37 -6.86 -9.59
C TRP A 172 -16.11 -7.89 -8.49
N HIS A 173 -15.70 -7.44 -7.28
CA HIS A 173 -15.55 -8.32 -6.13
C HIS A 173 -16.88 -8.97 -5.74
N THR A 174 -17.98 -8.22 -5.81
CA THR A 174 -19.34 -8.78 -5.57
C THR A 174 -19.69 -9.88 -6.57
N LEU A 175 -19.41 -9.66 -7.86
CA LEU A 175 -19.64 -10.67 -8.92
C LEU A 175 -18.77 -11.91 -8.71
N GLN A 176 -17.52 -11.73 -8.31
CA GLN A 176 -16.63 -12.86 -7.97
C GLN A 176 -17.16 -13.65 -6.77
N VAL A 177 -17.66 -12.98 -5.72
CA VAL A 177 -18.29 -13.64 -4.56
C VAL A 177 -19.53 -14.41 -4.97
N LEU A 178 -20.36 -13.90 -5.90
CA LEU A 178 -21.55 -14.58 -6.42
C LEU A 178 -21.18 -15.86 -7.20
N ARG A 179 -20.07 -15.85 -7.93
CA ARG A 179 -19.57 -17.00 -8.70
C ARG A 179 -18.82 -18.03 -7.84
N ASP A 180 -18.28 -17.60 -6.71
CA ASP A 180 -17.49 -18.46 -5.82
C ASP A 180 -18.37 -19.47 -5.06
N ARG A 181 -17.84 -20.69 -4.86
CA ARG A 181 -18.54 -21.82 -4.21
C ARG A 181 -18.25 -21.96 -2.71
N ARG A 182 -17.40 -21.10 -2.11
CA ARG A 182 -16.97 -21.17 -0.70
C ARG A 182 -18.07 -20.88 0.33
N GLY A 183 -19.28 -20.55 -0.12
CA GLY A 183 -20.42 -20.27 0.75
C GLY A 183 -20.43 -18.86 1.36
N GLN A 184 -21.39 -18.62 2.24
CA GLN A 184 -21.58 -17.35 2.96
C GLN A 184 -21.58 -16.09 2.06
N ARG A 185 -22.10 -16.20 0.84
CA ARG A 185 -22.10 -15.11 -0.15
C ARG A 185 -22.74 -13.83 0.40
N ARG A 186 -23.89 -13.96 1.09
CA ARG A 186 -24.59 -12.80 1.69
C ARG A 186 -23.69 -12.05 2.69
N LYS A 187 -22.97 -12.79 3.54
CA LYS A 187 -22.05 -12.21 4.52
C LYS A 187 -20.94 -11.42 3.83
N ARG A 188 -20.26 -12.01 2.83
CA ARG A 188 -19.17 -11.36 2.10
C ARG A 188 -19.64 -10.12 1.33
N ILE A 189 -20.77 -10.19 0.64
CA ILE A 189 -21.36 -9.03 -0.05
C ILE A 189 -21.74 -7.93 0.95
N CYS A 190 -22.28 -8.31 2.11
CA CYS A 190 -22.59 -7.36 3.18
C CYS A 190 -21.33 -6.64 3.71
N ILE A 191 -20.20 -7.36 3.83
CA ILE A 191 -18.91 -6.78 4.22
C ILE A 191 -18.44 -5.74 3.19
N ILE A 192 -18.49 -6.05 1.89
CA ILE A 192 -18.13 -5.11 0.82
C ILE A 192 -18.92 -3.81 0.97
N TRP A 193 -20.24 -3.90 0.90
CA TRP A 193 -21.08 -2.70 0.81
C TRP A 193 -21.24 -1.94 2.14
N LYS A 194 -21.20 -2.63 3.30
CA LYS A 194 -21.13 -1.95 4.60
C LYS A 194 -19.78 -1.26 4.80
N GLY A 195 -18.68 -1.88 4.36
CA GLY A 195 -17.36 -1.26 4.36
C GLY A 195 -17.34 0.00 3.52
N PHE A 196 -17.80 -0.08 2.27
CA PHE A 196 -17.94 1.07 1.39
C PHE A 196 -18.78 2.21 2.02
N ALA A 197 -19.99 1.91 2.50
CA ALA A 197 -20.87 2.90 3.13
C ALA A 197 -20.25 3.53 4.40
N ALA A 198 -19.53 2.72 5.20
CA ALA A 198 -18.76 3.24 6.32
C ALA A 198 -17.66 4.18 5.87
N GLY A 199 -16.94 3.86 4.78
CA GLY A 199 -15.88 4.69 4.21
C GLY A 199 -16.35 6.06 3.75
N VAL A 200 -17.56 6.15 3.20
CA VAL A 200 -18.16 7.45 2.81
C VAL A 200 -18.25 8.42 3.99
N ARG A 201 -18.56 7.90 5.19
CA ARG A 201 -18.69 8.69 6.42
C ARG A 201 -17.39 8.79 7.22
N PHE A 202 -16.37 8.02 6.86
CA PHE A 202 -15.13 7.92 7.60
C PHE A 202 -14.16 9.03 7.18
N HIS A 203 -13.88 9.96 8.09
CA HIS A 203 -12.99 11.10 7.91
C HIS A 203 -11.96 11.14 9.03
N PRO A 204 -11.00 10.18 9.04
CA PRO A 204 -10.02 10.12 10.10
C PRO A 204 -9.08 11.33 10.04
N PRO A 205 -8.64 11.87 11.19
CA PRO A 205 -7.64 12.91 11.25
C PRO A 205 -6.25 12.37 10.89
N THR A 206 -5.38 13.27 10.44
CA THR A 206 -3.94 12.99 10.36
C THR A 206 -3.30 13.47 11.65
N SER A 207 -2.60 12.60 12.37
CA SER A 207 -1.82 12.96 13.55
C SER A 207 -0.44 13.48 13.16
N TYR A 208 0.08 14.46 13.89
CA TYR A 208 1.41 15.04 13.67
C TYR A 208 2.28 14.83 14.89
N LEU A 209 3.60 14.77 14.67
CA LEU A 209 4.56 14.77 15.77
C LEU A 209 4.58 16.16 16.42
N PRO A 210 4.76 16.23 17.76
CA PRO A 210 4.90 17.47 18.49
C PRO A 210 6.15 18.27 18.10
#